data_2154685f0f95123d7cca5b41749b8b06
#
_entry.id   2154685f0f95123d7cca5b41749b8b06
#
_cell.length_a   1.000
_cell.length_b   1.000
_cell.length_c   1.000
_cell.angle_alpha   90.00
_cell.angle_beta   90.00
_cell.angle_gamma   90.00
#
_symmetry.space_group_name_H-M   'P 1'
#
loop_
_entity.id
_entity.type
_entity.pdbx_description
1 polymer ?
#
loop_
_entity_poly.entity_id
_entity_poly.type
_entity_poly.pdbx_seq_one_letter_code
_entity_poly.pdbx_strand_id
1 'polypeptide(L)'
;MDSLCAMAPSSQNMAPDTQLRVENSQGLALSSHCHEVVVVGGGLTGLVTAFMLRQKGVDVAVVERENRIGGQIHTYHEGDFTFESGPSTSALSHPEVAELFELLDKSTLLKARKEAHARWIWYKRNFVEMPHGLWSGLTTPLVTLYDKFRLLAEPFRQRGVNPDETVGEISRRRLGNSYFRNFVDPFVSGVYAGDPDKLVTRFALPKLYALEQTYGSFIRGAIQKMRTPKTERDRLATKEVWSCEGGMERLIEQLADGIGRERIYLGVTSAVLRPEGKDGWELRGVVTTTEDAMLDVSELSTACDEHLSDEKEMQTAKNNFVCRAQRVITTCPAYALPQLLSFVESSLLKDVSTLTYAPVVQVAVGFKDVQGRSFQAFGGLVPSTAGRKVMGILFPSSCFSHRAPEGGALFSVFMGGVRHPEWVEASDEAITETVLSELQTMLGLPRDLQPDLVRIFRHPRAIPQYEASSVERFAAIAAIQSQYPTLTLAGNLRDGIGMSDRIKQACGL
;
A
#
# COMPACT_ATOMS: atom_id res chain seq x y z
N MET A 1 -42.15 -37.18 43.05
CA MET A 1 -43.13 -36.15 42.71
C MET A 1 -42.39 -35.13 41.87
N ASP A 2 -42.53 -35.36 40.66
CA ASP A 2 -42.91 -34.58 39.47
C ASP A 2 -41.87 -33.53 39.06
N SER A 3 -41.02 -33.85 38.12
CA SER A 3 -41.20 -33.82 36.65
C SER A 3 -41.80 -32.52 36.13
N LEU A 4 -40.95 -31.68 35.52
CA LEU A 4 -41.31 -30.91 34.31
C LEU A 4 -40.07 -30.55 33.54
N CYS A 5 -39.88 -31.32 32.50
CA CYS A 5 -38.97 -31.10 31.37
C CYS A 5 -39.56 -29.98 30.49
N ALA A 6 -38.87 -28.89 30.29
CA ALA A 6 -39.23 -27.90 29.27
C ALA A 6 -38.18 -27.95 28.13
N MET A 7 -38.66 -28.38 26.99
CA MET A 7 -37.95 -28.48 25.74
C MET A 7 -37.46 -27.09 25.24
N ALA A 8 -36.19 -27.00 24.88
CA ALA A 8 -35.68 -25.96 24.05
C ALA A 8 -36.15 -26.15 22.59
N PRO A 9 -36.47 -25.09 21.83
CA PRO A 9 -36.81 -25.24 20.43
C PRO A 9 -35.56 -25.48 19.61
N SER A 10 -35.67 -26.46 18.74
CA SER A 10 -34.66 -26.84 17.72
C SER A 10 -34.26 -25.67 16.83
N SER A 11 -32.96 -25.44 16.72
CA SER A 11 -32.35 -24.63 15.67
C SER A 11 -32.65 -25.24 14.29
N GLN A 12 -33.61 -24.67 13.59
CA GLN A 12 -33.75 -24.92 12.15
C GLN A 12 -32.63 -24.26 11.41
N ASN A 13 -31.88 -25.05 10.66
CA ASN A 13 -30.93 -24.68 9.65
C ASN A 13 -31.55 -23.66 8.68
N MET A 14 -31.08 -22.41 8.71
CA MET A 14 -31.26 -21.51 7.61
C MET A 14 -30.11 -21.78 6.63
N ALA A 15 -30.47 -22.27 5.44
CA ALA A 15 -29.56 -22.47 4.32
C ALA A 15 -28.96 -21.13 3.88
N PRO A 16 -27.67 -21.08 3.51
CA PRO A 16 -27.10 -19.91 2.82
C PRO A 16 -27.57 -19.90 1.37
N ASP A 17 -27.61 -18.70 0.80
CA ASP A 17 -27.95 -18.35 -0.59
C ASP A 17 -29.45 -18.25 -0.91
N THR A 18 -30.01 -17.09 -0.57
CA THR A 18 -31.19 -16.60 -1.29
C THR A 18 -30.69 -15.74 -2.46
N GLN A 19 -30.38 -16.39 -3.59
CA GLN A 19 -30.30 -15.69 -4.88
C GLN A 19 -31.73 -15.25 -5.25
N LEU A 20 -32.05 -14.01 -5.01
CA LEU A 20 -33.28 -13.39 -5.50
C LEU A 20 -33.09 -13.14 -7.01
N ARG A 21 -33.64 -14.03 -7.85
CA ARG A 21 -33.84 -13.74 -9.26
C ARG A 21 -34.98 -12.71 -9.38
N VAL A 22 -34.61 -11.47 -9.67
CA VAL A 22 -35.59 -10.45 -10.08
C VAL A 22 -35.58 -10.43 -11.61
N GLU A 23 -36.64 -10.95 -12.21
CA GLU A 23 -36.87 -10.78 -13.64
C GLU A 23 -37.40 -9.35 -13.90
N ASN A 24 -36.69 -8.59 -14.75
CA ASN A 24 -37.26 -7.34 -15.27
C ASN A 24 -38.24 -7.67 -16.40
N SER A 25 -39.02 -6.66 -16.83
CA SER A 25 -40.06 -6.79 -17.87
C SER A 25 -39.58 -7.28 -19.23
N GLN A 26 -38.29 -7.68 -19.37
CA GLN A 26 -37.67 -8.21 -20.59
C GLN A 26 -37.05 -9.60 -20.39
N GLY A 27 -37.27 -10.27 -19.25
CA GLY A 27 -36.84 -11.66 -19.04
C GLY A 27 -35.34 -11.90 -18.84
N LEU A 28 -34.55 -10.84 -18.57
CA LEU A 28 -33.11 -10.94 -18.37
C LEU A 28 -32.79 -11.14 -16.87
N ALA A 29 -32.13 -12.25 -16.53
CA ALA A 29 -31.72 -12.58 -15.17
C ALA A 29 -30.59 -11.65 -14.72
N LEU A 30 -30.93 -10.62 -13.92
CA LEU A 30 -29.97 -9.83 -13.17
C LEU A 30 -29.50 -10.62 -11.95
N SER A 31 -28.21 -10.89 -11.80
CA SER A 31 -27.68 -11.40 -10.54
C SER A 31 -27.68 -10.24 -9.53
N SER A 32 -28.70 -10.20 -8.67
CA SER A 32 -28.73 -9.23 -7.58
C SER A 32 -28.23 -9.88 -6.30
N HIS A 33 -27.15 -9.31 -5.76
CA HIS A 33 -26.56 -9.72 -4.48
C HIS A 33 -27.02 -8.76 -3.39
N CYS A 34 -27.23 -9.26 -2.18
CA CYS A 34 -27.61 -8.43 -1.03
C CYS A 34 -26.77 -8.82 0.17
N HIS A 35 -26.08 -7.83 0.77
CA HIS A 35 -25.21 -8.02 1.92
C HIS A 35 -25.45 -6.93 2.97
N GLU A 36 -25.06 -7.16 4.21
CA GLU A 36 -25.08 -6.13 5.25
C GLU A 36 -24.05 -5.03 4.93
N VAL A 37 -22.84 -5.43 4.50
CA VAL A 37 -21.75 -4.52 4.17
C VAL A 37 -21.16 -4.88 2.81
N VAL A 38 -20.92 -3.87 1.98
CA VAL A 38 -20.12 -4.00 0.75
C VAL A 38 -18.84 -3.21 0.89
N VAL A 39 -17.71 -3.86 0.66
CA VAL A 39 -16.38 -3.23 0.56
C VAL A 39 -16.01 -3.06 -0.90
N VAL A 40 -15.83 -1.82 -1.36
CA VAL A 40 -15.43 -1.51 -2.73
C VAL A 40 -13.92 -1.30 -2.78
N GLY A 41 -13.23 -2.22 -3.45
CA GLY A 41 -11.78 -2.31 -3.58
C GLY A 41 -11.19 -3.53 -2.88
N GLY A 42 -10.65 -4.48 -3.65
CA GLY A 42 -10.03 -5.73 -3.21
C GLY A 42 -8.52 -5.62 -2.92
N GLY A 43 -8.02 -4.43 -2.61
CA GLY A 43 -6.65 -4.23 -2.10
C GLY A 43 -6.51 -4.59 -0.63
N LEU A 44 -5.30 -4.47 -0.07
CA LEU A 44 -4.99 -4.86 1.32
C LEU A 44 -5.98 -4.29 2.34
N THR A 45 -6.29 -2.98 2.28
CA THR A 45 -7.22 -2.36 3.23
C THR A 45 -8.60 -2.98 3.12
N GLY A 46 -9.13 -3.17 1.91
CA GLY A 46 -10.47 -3.74 1.70
C GLY A 46 -10.57 -5.18 2.17
N LEU A 47 -9.57 -6.01 1.84
CA LEU A 47 -9.55 -7.42 2.24
C LEU A 47 -9.41 -7.58 3.76
N VAL A 48 -8.52 -6.81 4.42
CA VAL A 48 -8.42 -6.84 5.89
C VAL A 48 -9.71 -6.36 6.53
N THR A 49 -10.34 -5.29 6.01
CA THR A 49 -11.64 -4.81 6.52
C THR A 49 -12.71 -5.90 6.41
N ALA A 50 -12.86 -6.51 5.24
CA ALA A 50 -13.84 -7.56 5.02
C ALA A 50 -13.57 -8.78 5.91
N PHE A 51 -12.31 -9.21 6.03
CA PHE A 51 -11.89 -10.30 6.91
C PHE A 51 -12.26 -10.01 8.37
N MET A 52 -11.93 -8.83 8.89
CA MET A 52 -12.24 -8.45 10.27
C MET A 52 -13.75 -8.35 10.53
N LEU A 53 -14.54 -7.90 9.56
CA LEU A 53 -16.00 -7.92 9.63
C LEU A 53 -16.55 -9.36 9.65
N ARG A 54 -16.00 -10.26 8.82
CA ARG A 54 -16.37 -11.69 8.85
C ARG A 54 -16.07 -12.34 10.19
N GLN A 55 -14.93 -12.02 10.82
CA GLN A 55 -14.60 -12.51 12.16
C GLN A 55 -15.62 -12.06 13.22
N LYS A 56 -16.29 -10.93 13.00
CA LYS A 56 -17.40 -10.42 13.85
C LYS A 56 -18.76 -10.99 13.46
N GLY A 57 -18.85 -11.89 12.47
CA GLY A 57 -20.09 -12.51 12.00
C GLY A 57 -20.92 -11.64 11.05
N VAL A 58 -20.38 -10.50 10.57
CA VAL A 58 -21.06 -9.60 9.64
C VAL A 58 -21.14 -10.23 8.24
N ASP A 59 -22.28 -10.10 7.57
CA ASP A 59 -22.42 -10.49 6.17
C ASP A 59 -21.80 -9.42 5.26
N VAL A 60 -20.59 -9.69 4.75
CA VAL A 60 -19.80 -8.75 3.94
C VAL A 60 -19.40 -9.36 2.61
N ALA A 61 -19.44 -8.53 1.57
CA ALA A 61 -18.87 -8.83 0.26
C ALA A 61 -17.79 -7.82 -0.13
N VAL A 62 -16.89 -8.23 -1.02
CA VAL A 62 -15.86 -7.39 -1.63
C VAL A 62 -16.13 -7.29 -3.12
N VAL A 63 -16.07 -6.07 -3.67
CA VAL A 63 -16.20 -5.81 -5.09
C VAL A 63 -14.90 -5.19 -5.60
N GLU A 64 -14.26 -5.83 -6.57
CA GLU A 64 -12.99 -5.43 -7.14
C GLU A 64 -13.10 -5.23 -8.66
N ARG A 65 -12.46 -4.19 -9.16
CA ARG A 65 -12.46 -3.86 -10.59
C ARG A 65 -11.58 -4.78 -11.42
N GLU A 66 -10.44 -5.18 -10.88
CA GLU A 66 -9.50 -6.06 -11.55
C GLU A 66 -9.96 -7.52 -11.47
N ASN A 67 -9.45 -8.37 -12.36
CA ASN A 67 -9.72 -9.82 -12.34
C ASN A 67 -8.87 -10.57 -11.29
N ARG A 68 -8.22 -9.83 -10.38
CA ARG A 68 -7.46 -10.36 -9.24
C ARG A 68 -7.63 -9.48 -8.02
N ILE A 69 -7.40 -10.06 -6.84
CA ILE A 69 -7.33 -9.36 -5.57
C ILE A 69 -5.90 -8.89 -5.27
N GLY A 70 -5.74 -8.11 -4.20
CA GLY A 70 -4.44 -7.70 -3.66
C GLY A 70 -4.03 -6.28 -4.04
N GLY A 71 -4.64 -5.68 -5.07
CA GLY A 71 -4.30 -4.33 -5.53
C GLY A 71 -2.84 -4.24 -5.97
N GLN A 72 -2.01 -3.48 -5.24
CA GLN A 72 -0.58 -3.32 -5.52
C GLN A 72 0.28 -4.52 -5.07
N ILE A 73 -0.28 -5.45 -4.30
CA ILE A 73 0.45 -6.65 -3.84
C ILE A 73 0.26 -7.74 -4.88
N HIS A 74 1.37 -8.18 -5.46
CA HIS A 74 1.41 -9.33 -6.36
C HIS A 74 2.81 -9.92 -6.40
N THR A 75 2.89 -11.23 -6.24
CA THR A 75 4.14 -12.00 -6.21
C THR A 75 4.31 -12.76 -7.52
N TYR A 76 5.51 -12.74 -8.05
CA TYR A 76 5.92 -13.50 -9.22
C TYR A 76 6.91 -14.60 -8.85
N HIS A 77 6.78 -15.74 -9.52
CA HIS A 77 7.70 -16.87 -9.42
C HIS A 77 8.23 -17.16 -10.82
N GLU A 78 9.52 -16.94 -11.05
CA GLU A 78 10.17 -17.23 -12.32
C GLU A 78 11.48 -17.98 -12.09
N GLY A 79 11.51 -19.26 -12.47
CA GLY A 79 12.62 -20.16 -12.16
C GLY A 79 12.86 -20.22 -10.65
N ASP A 80 14.07 -19.87 -10.22
CA ASP A 80 14.47 -19.88 -8.80
C ASP A 80 14.24 -18.53 -8.11
N PHE A 81 13.59 -17.57 -8.78
CA PHE A 81 13.37 -16.23 -8.23
C PHE A 81 11.92 -16.04 -7.78
N THR A 82 11.75 -15.45 -6.59
CA THR A 82 10.46 -14.99 -6.07
C THR A 82 10.56 -13.50 -5.77
N PHE A 83 9.76 -12.70 -6.47
CA PHE A 83 9.81 -11.24 -6.40
C PHE A 83 8.43 -10.59 -6.46
N GLU A 84 8.34 -9.37 -5.99
CA GLU A 84 7.11 -8.59 -5.91
C GLU A 84 7.08 -7.51 -7.01
N SER A 85 5.92 -7.24 -7.59
CA SER A 85 5.72 -6.08 -8.46
C SER A 85 5.41 -4.79 -7.71
N GLY A 86 5.16 -4.88 -6.41
CA GLY A 86 4.79 -3.78 -5.53
C GLY A 86 5.55 -3.84 -4.20
N PRO A 87 4.88 -3.63 -3.06
CA PRO A 87 5.55 -3.66 -1.76
C PRO A 87 6.09 -5.06 -1.44
N SER A 88 7.41 -5.15 -1.26
CA SER A 88 8.11 -6.41 -0.98
C SER A 88 8.18 -6.74 0.52
N THR A 89 8.07 -5.71 1.36
CA THR A 89 8.25 -5.83 2.82
C THR A 89 7.40 -4.82 3.56
N SER A 90 7.15 -5.09 4.84
CA SER A 90 6.59 -4.12 5.77
C SER A 90 7.27 -4.22 7.14
N ALA A 91 6.92 -3.34 8.07
CA ALA A 91 7.43 -3.39 9.44
C ALA A 91 6.30 -3.72 10.42
N LEU A 92 6.57 -4.50 11.45
CA LEU A 92 5.65 -4.73 12.58
C LEU A 92 5.55 -3.45 13.44
N SER A 93 5.03 -2.36 12.83
CA SER A 93 5.00 -1.02 13.43
C SER A 93 3.72 -0.73 14.23
N HIS A 94 2.74 -1.63 14.16
CA HIS A 94 1.47 -1.57 14.86
C HIS A 94 1.09 -2.96 15.41
N PRO A 95 0.49 -3.05 16.59
CA PRO A 95 0.04 -4.32 17.18
C PRO A 95 -0.94 -5.08 16.28
N GLU A 96 -1.81 -4.35 15.58
CA GLU A 96 -2.84 -4.89 14.68
C GLU A 96 -2.26 -5.83 13.61
N VAL A 97 -1.00 -5.62 13.21
CA VAL A 97 -0.34 -6.50 12.23
C VAL A 97 -0.08 -7.87 12.83
N ALA A 98 0.46 -7.93 14.06
CA ALA A 98 0.72 -9.19 14.74
C ALA A 98 -0.60 -9.90 15.08
N GLU A 99 -1.60 -9.14 15.55
CA GLU A 99 -2.93 -9.65 15.86
C GLU A 99 -3.60 -10.24 14.61
N LEU A 100 -3.44 -9.63 13.44
CA LEU A 100 -3.96 -10.17 12.18
C LEU A 100 -3.33 -11.53 11.85
N PHE A 101 -2.00 -11.67 11.99
CA PHE A 101 -1.33 -12.94 11.73
C PHE A 101 -1.65 -14.03 12.78
N GLU A 102 -2.08 -13.66 13.99
CA GLU A 102 -2.60 -14.65 14.95
C GLU A 102 -4.00 -15.20 14.54
N LEU A 103 -4.77 -14.40 13.76
CA LEU A 103 -6.08 -14.84 13.22
C LEU A 103 -5.94 -15.60 11.90
N LEU A 104 -4.84 -15.38 11.18
CA LEU A 104 -4.46 -16.08 9.96
C LEU A 104 -3.49 -17.23 10.30
N ASP A 105 -2.87 -17.81 9.29
CA ASP A 105 -1.77 -18.75 9.51
C ASP A 105 -0.48 -17.99 9.86
N LYS A 106 -0.12 -17.99 11.13
CA LYS A 106 1.07 -17.35 11.67
C LYS A 106 2.38 -17.83 11.04
N SER A 107 2.41 -19.07 10.52
CA SER A 107 3.61 -19.64 9.88
C SER A 107 3.96 -18.90 8.59
N THR A 108 3.00 -18.19 8.01
CA THR A 108 3.20 -17.36 6.82
C THR A 108 4.06 -16.12 7.08
N LEU A 109 4.07 -15.61 8.32
CA LEU A 109 4.84 -14.42 8.69
C LEU A 109 6.34 -14.72 8.70
N LEU A 110 7.05 -14.21 7.70
CA LEU A 110 8.49 -14.36 7.56
C LEU A 110 9.21 -13.08 8.01
N LYS A 111 9.99 -13.16 9.11
CA LYS A 111 10.79 -12.04 9.60
C LYS A 111 12.13 -11.97 8.85
N ALA A 112 12.58 -10.75 8.59
CA ALA A 112 13.87 -10.53 7.94
C ALA A 112 15.01 -11.10 8.79
N ARG A 113 16.03 -11.65 8.11
CA ARG A 113 17.25 -12.17 8.75
C ARG A 113 17.99 -11.06 9.49
N LYS A 114 18.65 -11.40 10.59
CA LYS A 114 19.40 -10.43 11.41
C LYS A 114 20.54 -9.78 10.63
N GLU A 115 21.16 -10.53 9.75
CA GLU A 115 22.27 -10.09 8.90
C GLU A 115 21.85 -9.00 7.89
N ALA A 116 20.54 -8.92 7.57
CA ALA A 116 19.98 -7.92 6.68
C ALA A 116 19.38 -6.69 7.41
N HIS A 117 19.67 -6.50 8.68
CA HIS A 117 19.15 -5.33 9.42
C HIS A 117 19.86 -4.03 9.08
N ALA A 118 21.08 -4.08 8.56
CA ALA A 118 21.82 -2.90 8.11
C ALA A 118 21.03 -2.14 7.03
N ARG A 119 20.93 -0.85 7.16
CA ARG A 119 20.35 0.06 6.17
C ARG A 119 21.44 0.98 5.68
N TRP A 120 21.59 1.06 4.36
CA TRP A 120 22.66 1.81 3.75
C TRP A 120 22.14 3.13 3.17
N ILE A 121 23.04 4.12 3.14
CA ILE A 121 22.83 5.41 2.46
C ILE A 121 24.00 5.60 1.50
N TRP A 122 23.69 5.97 0.25
CA TRP A 122 24.69 6.32 -0.73
C TRP A 122 25.36 7.65 -0.36
N TYR A 123 26.65 7.61 -0.10
CA TYR A 123 27.43 8.78 0.32
C TYR A 123 28.82 8.77 -0.28
N LYS A 124 29.23 9.86 -0.98
CA LYS A 124 30.58 10.01 -1.56
C LYS A 124 31.04 8.76 -2.35
N ARG A 125 30.20 8.24 -3.24
CA ARG A 125 30.45 7.08 -4.11
C ARG A 125 30.50 5.71 -3.44
N ASN A 126 30.07 5.58 -2.20
CA ASN A 126 29.96 4.30 -1.50
C ASN A 126 28.67 4.24 -0.69
N PHE A 127 28.21 3.05 -0.39
CA PHE A 127 27.20 2.83 0.64
C PHE A 127 27.84 2.92 2.01
N VAL A 128 27.20 3.67 2.90
CA VAL A 128 27.56 3.82 4.30
C VAL A 128 26.39 3.36 5.15
N GLU A 129 26.65 2.56 6.16
CA GLU A 129 25.62 2.08 7.06
C GLU A 129 25.01 3.22 7.87
N MET A 130 23.67 3.25 7.94
CA MET A 130 22.94 4.18 8.79
C MET A 130 23.21 3.87 10.27
N PRO A 131 23.54 4.87 11.09
CA PRO A 131 23.81 4.65 12.50
C PRO A 131 22.57 4.13 13.25
N HIS A 132 22.73 3.07 14.02
CA HIS A 132 21.69 2.41 14.80
C HIS A 132 21.90 2.50 16.32
N GLY A 133 22.95 3.20 16.78
CA GLY A 133 23.26 3.39 18.18
C GLY A 133 24.10 4.63 18.46
N LEU A 134 24.35 4.92 19.71
CA LEU A 134 25.11 6.12 20.12
C LEU A 134 26.54 6.10 19.55
N TRP A 135 27.21 4.96 19.62
CA TRP A 135 28.59 4.84 19.13
C TRP A 135 28.68 4.99 17.62
N SER A 136 27.83 4.29 16.89
CA SER A 136 27.77 4.41 15.42
C SER A 136 27.33 5.81 14.99
N GLY A 137 26.49 6.48 15.79
CA GLY A 137 26.10 7.89 15.58
C GLY A 137 27.28 8.85 15.76
N LEU A 138 28.19 8.58 16.72
CA LEU A 138 29.38 9.39 16.94
C LEU A 138 30.45 9.19 15.86
N THR A 139 30.57 7.97 15.32
CA THR A 139 31.62 7.60 14.35
C THR A 139 31.19 7.76 12.89
N THR A 140 29.87 7.84 12.59
CA THR A 140 29.37 7.94 11.22
C THR A 140 29.99 9.10 10.45
N PRO A 141 30.42 8.89 9.17
CA PRO A 141 30.89 9.94 8.29
C PRO A 141 29.75 10.73 7.63
N LEU A 142 28.49 10.30 7.79
CA LEU A 142 27.31 10.92 7.15
C LEU A 142 27.06 12.34 7.66
N VAL A 143 27.58 12.69 8.83
CA VAL A 143 27.44 14.03 9.44
C VAL A 143 28.73 14.51 10.07
N THR A 144 28.96 15.82 10.04
CA THR A 144 30.15 16.44 10.63
C THR A 144 30.06 16.51 12.15
N LEU A 145 31.19 16.80 12.83
CA LEU A 145 31.20 17.05 14.27
C LEU A 145 30.26 18.20 14.64
N TYR A 146 30.24 19.27 13.84
CA TYR A 146 29.31 20.39 14.04
C TYR A 146 27.84 19.93 14.04
N ASP A 147 27.47 19.08 13.10
CA ASP A 147 26.10 18.55 13.02
C ASP A 147 25.76 17.68 14.24
N LYS A 148 26.72 16.93 14.78
CA LYS A 148 26.55 16.14 16.01
C LYS A 148 26.27 17.04 17.21
N PHE A 149 27.03 18.14 17.37
CA PHE A 149 26.77 19.14 18.42
C PHE A 149 25.44 19.86 18.19
N ARG A 150 25.11 20.16 16.95
CA ARG A 150 23.81 20.74 16.58
C ARG A 150 22.64 19.84 16.98
N LEU A 151 22.77 18.52 16.82
CA LEU A 151 21.77 17.54 17.24
C LEU A 151 21.62 17.51 18.76
N LEU A 152 22.72 17.56 19.53
CA LEU A 152 22.69 17.65 20.99
C LEU A 152 21.98 18.91 21.50
N ALA A 153 22.03 20.01 20.74
CA ALA A 153 21.32 21.24 21.03
C ALA A 153 19.84 21.24 20.58
N GLU A 154 19.35 20.17 19.95
CA GLU A 154 17.97 20.06 19.47
C GLU A 154 16.92 20.26 20.59
N PRO A 155 17.08 19.73 21.82
CA PRO A 155 16.12 19.93 22.91
C PRO A 155 15.91 21.39 23.35
N PHE A 156 16.82 22.27 23.01
CA PHE A 156 16.75 23.70 23.36
C PHE A 156 16.16 24.58 22.25
N ARG A 157 15.79 23.98 21.10
CA ARG A 157 15.18 24.73 20.00
C ARG A 157 13.70 24.95 20.24
N GLN A 158 13.23 26.12 19.83
CA GLN A 158 11.82 26.48 19.95
C GLN A 158 10.96 25.51 19.11
N ARG A 159 9.79 25.19 19.66
CA ARG A 159 8.75 24.42 18.96
C ARG A 159 8.22 25.21 17.76
N GLY A 160 7.97 24.53 16.65
CA GLY A 160 7.30 25.11 15.49
C GLY A 160 5.85 25.45 15.79
N VAL A 161 5.38 26.57 15.24
CA VAL A 161 4.00 27.04 15.39
C VAL A 161 3.17 26.81 14.12
N ASN A 162 3.82 26.60 12.98
CA ASN A 162 3.14 26.33 11.72
C ASN A 162 2.68 24.85 11.70
N PRO A 163 1.36 24.56 11.71
CA PRO A 163 0.88 23.18 11.66
C PRO A 163 1.15 22.52 10.30
N ASP A 164 1.33 23.31 9.24
CA ASP A 164 1.55 22.83 7.88
C ASP A 164 3.04 22.83 7.47
N GLU A 165 3.94 22.91 8.49
CA GLU A 165 5.38 22.80 8.27
C GLU A 165 5.71 21.48 7.55
N THR A 166 6.46 21.61 6.43
CA THR A 166 6.85 20.44 5.64
C THR A 166 7.90 19.59 6.36
N VAL A 167 8.06 18.35 5.90
CA VAL A 167 9.09 17.43 6.42
C VAL A 167 10.49 18.03 6.21
N GLY A 168 10.71 18.74 5.10
CA GLY A 168 11.97 19.44 4.83
C GLY A 168 12.22 20.59 5.78
N GLU A 169 11.22 21.44 6.01
CA GLU A 169 11.34 22.61 6.89
C GLU A 169 11.60 22.18 8.35
N ILE A 170 10.78 21.30 8.91
CA ILE A 170 10.94 20.83 10.30
C ILE A 170 12.31 20.16 10.50
N SER A 171 12.75 19.39 9.51
CA SER A 171 14.02 18.67 9.57
C SER A 171 15.21 19.64 9.55
N ARG A 172 15.21 20.63 8.67
CA ARG A 172 16.26 21.66 8.63
C ARG A 172 16.28 22.50 9.88
N ARG A 173 15.12 22.91 10.36
CA ARG A 173 14.97 23.71 11.59
C ARG A 173 15.47 22.94 12.81
N ARG A 174 15.08 21.70 12.97
CA ARG A 174 15.41 20.85 14.13
C ARG A 174 16.79 20.23 14.05
N LEU A 175 17.08 19.55 12.94
CA LEU A 175 18.26 18.69 12.80
C LEU A 175 19.37 19.34 11.99
N GLY A 176 19.05 20.23 11.07
CA GLY A 176 20.00 20.93 10.20
C GLY A 176 20.14 20.29 8.81
N ASN A 177 20.85 21.00 7.92
CA ASN A 177 20.91 20.68 6.51
C ASN A 177 21.61 19.33 6.21
N SER A 178 22.63 18.96 6.99
CA SER A 178 23.35 17.70 6.78
C SER A 178 22.45 16.49 7.10
N TYR A 179 21.71 16.55 8.21
CA TYR A 179 20.71 15.52 8.54
C TYR A 179 19.59 15.49 7.51
N PHE A 180 19.11 16.64 7.08
CA PHE A 180 18.13 16.71 6.01
C PHE A 180 18.62 15.97 4.76
N ARG A 181 19.79 16.34 4.22
CA ARG A 181 20.32 15.78 2.97
C ARG A 181 20.65 14.28 3.05
N ASN A 182 21.22 13.85 4.17
CA ASN A 182 21.80 12.51 4.25
C ASN A 182 20.86 11.46 4.89
N PHE A 183 19.74 11.89 5.53
CA PHE A 183 18.80 10.96 6.16
C PHE A 183 17.36 11.22 5.74
N VAL A 184 16.88 12.47 5.83
CA VAL A 184 15.47 12.77 5.61
C VAL A 184 15.13 12.74 4.12
N ASP A 185 15.93 13.39 3.29
CA ASP A 185 15.73 13.40 1.84
C ASP A 185 15.77 11.98 1.24
N PRO A 186 16.81 11.13 1.47
CA PRO A 186 16.80 9.78 0.93
C PRO A 186 15.69 8.90 1.53
N PHE A 187 15.28 9.11 2.77
CA PHE A 187 14.14 8.42 3.36
C PHE A 187 12.83 8.80 2.66
N VAL A 188 12.56 10.08 2.49
CA VAL A 188 11.32 10.53 1.83
C VAL A 188 11.34 10.13 0.34
N SER A 189 12.45 10.31 -0.36
CA SER A 189 12.57 9.90 -1.76
C SER A 189 12.42 8.39 -1.94
N GLY A 190 13.02 7.57 -1.08
CA GLY A 190 13.00 6.12 -1.22
C GLY A 190 11.74 5.44 -0.70
N VAL A 191 11.06 6.01 0.32
CA VAL A 191 9.87 5.40 0.95
C VAL A 191 8.58 6.00 0.42
N TYR A 192 8.55 7.33 0.22
CA TYR A 192 7.37 8.04 -0.28
C TYR A 192 7.44 8.31 -1.79
N ALA A 193 8.60 8.08 -2.42
CA ALA A 193 8.90 8.56 -3.77
C ALA A 193 8.56 10.06 -3.93
N GLY A 194 8.61 10.79 -2.80
CA GLY A 194 8.10 12.15 -2.62
C GLY A 194 9.18 13.20 -2.52
N ASP A 195 8.71 14.44 -2.35
CA ASP A 195 9.55 15.60 -2.08
C ASP A 195 9.33 16.04 -0.61
N PRO A 196 10.37 16.00 0.27
CA PRO A 196 10.25 16.43 1.65
C PRO A 196 9.84 17.90 1.80
N ASP A 197 10.06 18.73 0.77
CA ASP A 197 9.66 20.14 0.78
C ASP A 197 8.18 20.37 0.41
N LYS A 198 7.46 19.32 0.04
CA LYS A 198 6.02 19.36 -0.26
C LYS A 198 5.18 18.58 0.75
N LEU A 199 5.72 17.50 1.31
CA LEU A 199 4.99 16.67 2.28
C LEU A 199 4.81 17.40 3.61
N VAL A 200 3.57 17.58 4.07
CA VAL A 200 3.24 18.18 5.35
C VAL A 200 3.46 17.19 6.48
N THR A 201 4.27 17.56 7.47
CA THR A 201 4.76 16.64 8.51
C THR A 201 3.64 16.00 9.32
N ARG A 202 2.62 16.76 9.70
CA ARG A 202 1.49 16.24 10.53
C ARG A 202 0.68 15.15 9.82
N PHE A 203 0.69 15.13 8.50
CA PHE A 203 -0.02 14.14 7.68
C PHE A 203 0.88 13.00 7.23
N ALA A 204 2.10 13.30 6.76
CA ALA A 204 3.04 12.31 6.26
C ALA A 204 3.76 11.55 7.39
N LEU A 205 4.18 12.25 8.44
CA LEU A 205 4.94 11.69 9.57
C LEU A 205 4.31 12.10 10.93
N PRO A 206 3.03 11.70 11.20
CA PRO A 206 2.29 12.17 12.39
C PRO A 206 2.98 11.80 13.70
N LYS A 207 3.68 10.67 13.75
CA LYS A 207 4.45 10.26 14.94
C LYS A 207 5.62 11.22 15.23
N LEU A 208 6.31 11.70 14.19
CA LEU A 208 7.39 12.67 14.31
C LEU A 208 6.86 14.04 14.74
N TYR A 209 5.78 14.51 14.10
CA TYR A 209 5.09 15.73 14.45
C TYR A 209 4.66 15.74 15.92
N ALA A 210 4.03 14.65 16.37
CA ALA A 210 3.58 14.50 17.76
C ALA A 210 4.73 14.56 18.78
N LEU A 211 5.94 14.10 18.47
CA LEU A 211 7.09 14.23 19.37
C LEU A 211 7.41 15.70 19.67
N GLU A 212 7.44 16.54 18.65
CA GLU A 212 7.67 17.97 18.85
C GLU A 212 6.48 18.63 19.53
N GLN A 213 5.26 18.35 19.09
CA GLN A 213 4.06 19.01 19.62
C GLN A 213 3.81 18.68 21.10
N THR A 214 4.07 17.44 21.51
CA THR A 214 3.82 16.98 22.89
C THR A 214 4.99 17.30 23.83
N TYR A 215 6.24 17.12 23.37
CA TYR A 215 7.42 17.18 24.23
C TYR A 215 8.34 18.38 23.92
N GLY A 216 8.00 19.18 22.91
CA GLY A 216 8.79 20.32 22.45
C GLY A 216 10.09 19.95 21.73
N SER A 217 10.41 18.66 21.59
CA SER A 217 11.67 18.17 21.02
C SER A 217 11.57 16.73 20.58
N PHE A 218 12.23 16.37 19.51
CA PHE A 218 12.36 14.99 19.06
C PHE A 218 13.11 14.12 20.07
N ILE A 219 14.23 14.63 20.59
CA ILE A 219 15.07 13.91 21.57
C ILE A 219 14.34 13.72 22.89
N ARG A 220 13.75 14.78 23.45
CA ARG A 220 12.96 14.68 24.69
C ARG A 220 11.80 13.71 24.53
N GLY A 221 11.07 13.82 23.43
CA GLY A 221 9.97 12.91 23.13
C GLY A 221 10.40 11.46 22.96
N ALA A 222 11.53 11.20 22.29
CA ALA A 222 12.07 9.86 22.15
C ALA A 222 12.48 9.27 23.52
N ILE A 223 13.16 10.04 24.36
CA ILE A 223 13.55 9.63 25.73
C ILE A 223 12.30 9.34 26.57
N GLN A 224 11.29 10.21 26.53
CA GLN A 224 10.07 10.01 27.30
C GLN A 224 9.31 8.74 26.84
N LYS A 225 9.21 8.52 25.53
CA LYS A 225 8.61 7.28 24.98
C LYS A 225 9.37 6.01 25.36
N MET A 226 10.70 6.07 25.46
CA MET A 226 11.49 4.93 25.94
C MET A 226 11.25 4.63 27.44
N ARG A 227 10.96 5.68 28.25
CA ARG A 227 10.66 5.54 29.68
C ARG A 227 9.24 5.13 29.97
N THR A 228 8.31 5.35 29.04
CA THR A 228 6.90 4.96 29.18
C THR A 228 6.78 3.43 29.12
N PRO A 229 6.23 2.79 30.16
CA PRO A 229 5.99 1.36 30.14
C PRO A 229 5.11 0.97 28.95
N LYS A 230 5.52 -0.06 28.23
CA LYS A 230 4.74 -0.63 27.14
C LYS A 230 3.76 -1.64 27.69
N THR A 231 2.50 -1.58 27.27
CA THR A 231 1.54 -2.66 27.49
C THR A 231 1.97 -3.94 26.79
N GLU A 232 1.40 -5.08 27.13
CA GLU A 232 1.66 -6.33 26.40
C GLU A 232 1.32 -6.18 24.92
N ARG A 233 0.20 -5.52 24.61
CA ARG A 233 -0.20 -5.23 23.24
C ARG A 233 0.82 -4.36 22.50
N ASP A 234 1.35 -3.30 23.13
CA ASP A 234 2.36 -2.42 22.53
C ASP A 234 3.69 -3.16 22.21
N ARG A 235 3.98 -4.24 22.94
CA ARG A 235 5.18 -5.06 22.70
C ARG A 235 5.10 -5.86 21.39
N LEU A 236 3.89 -6.10 20.87
CA LEU A 236 3.69 -6.74 19.56
C LEU A 236 4.26 -5.89 18.42
N ALA A 237 4.31 -4.55 18.58
CA ALA A 237 4.91 -3.64 17.62
C ALA A 237 6.44 -3.63 17.72
N THR A 238 7.08 -4.71 17.30
CA THR A 238 8.54 -4.93 17.40
C THR A 238 9.34 -4.08 16.43
N LYS A 239 8.72 -3.56 15.37
CA LYS A 239 9.34 -2.85 14.23
C LYS A 239 10.28 -3.71 13.38
N GLU A 240 10.29 -5.01 13.60
CA GLU A 240 10.99 -5.95 12.72
C GLU A 240 10.41 -5.88 11.31
N VAL A 241 11.28 -6.02 10.33
CA VAL A 241 10.85 -6.11 8.93
C VAL A 241 10.33 -7.51 8.67
N TRP A 242 9.22 -7.60 7.94
CA TRP A 242 8.58 -8.85 7.59
C TRP A 242 8.15 -8.89 6.12
N SER A 243 7.98 -10.09 5.64
CA SER A 243 7.34 -10.48 4.38
C SER A 243 6.50 -11.73 4.65
N CYS A 244 6.05 -12.40 3.60
CA CYS A 244 5.39 -13.70 3.73
C CYS A 244 6.23 -14.82 3.09
N GLU A 245 6.17 -16.01 3.67
CA GLU A 245 6.74 -17.20 3.05
C GLU A 245 6.04 -17.46 1.72
N GLY A 246 6.82 -17.65 0.65
CA GLY A 246 6.28 -17.75 -0.71
C GLY A 246 5.89 -16.43 -1.37
N GLY A 247 6.00 -15.26 -0.68
CA GLY A 247 5.67 -13.95 -1.23
C GLY A 247 4.51 -13.25 -0.52
N MET A 248 4.41 -11.94 -0.73
CA MET A 248 3.41 -11.11 -0.06
C MET A 248 1.97 -11.46 -0.48
N GLU A 249 1.77 -12.03 -1.65
CA GLU A 249 0.46 -12.48 -2.14
C GLU A 249 -0.16 -13.55 -1.25
N ARG A 250 0.66 -14.32 -0.53
CA ARG A 250 0.18 -15.32 0.43
C ARG A 250 -0.72 -14.72 1.52
N LEU A 251 -0.42 -13.49 1.99
CA LEU A 251 -1.31 -12.76 2.90
C LEU A 251 -2.67 -12.48 2.25
N ILE A 252 -2.65 -12.07 0.99
CA ILE A 252 -3.87 -11.75 0.23
C ILE A 252 -4.75 -12.98 0.05
N GLU A 253 -4.15 -14.12 -0.27
CA GLU A 253 -4.85 -15.41 -0.42
C GLU A 253 -5.51 -15.85 0.89
N GLN A 254 -4.78 -15.78 2.01
CA GLN A 254 -5.33 -16.16 3.31
C GLN A 254 -6.49 -15.24 3.74
N LEU A 255 -6.41 -13.95 3.44
CA LEU A 255 -7.51 -13.02 3.68
C LEU A 255 -8.73 -13.41 2.85
N ALA A 256 -8.54 -13.73 1.57
CA ALA A 256 -9.63 -14.12 0.68
C ALA A 256 -10.29 -15.44 1.12
N ASP A 257 -9.48 -16.43 1.52
CA ASP A 257 -10.00 -17.71 2.04
C ASP A 257 -10.79 -17.48 3.33
N GLY A 258 -10.32 -16.61 4.23
CA GLY A 258 -11.02 -16.28 5.47
C GLY A 258 -12.29 -15.43 5.29
N ILE A 259 -12.41 -14.68 4.19
CA ILE A 259 -13.64 -13.97 3.82
C ILE A 259 -14.66 -14.95 3.21
N GLY A 260 -14.18 -15.92 2.42
CA GLY A 260 -14.94 -16.78 1.52
C GLY A 260 -14.86 -16.23 0.09
N ARG A 261 -14.20 -16.96 -0.80
CA ARG A 261 -13.92 -16.49 -2.17
C ARG A 261 -15.19 -16.18 -2.97
N GLU A 262 -16.29 -16.88 -2.68
CA GLU A 262 -17.62 -16.66 -3.26
C GLU A 262 -18.24 -15.30 -2.92
N ARG A 263 -17.68 -14.60 -1.92
CA ARG A 263 -18.08 -13.24 -1.50
C ARG A 263 -17.22 -12.14 -2.12
N ILE A 264 -16.29 -12.51 -3.00
CA ILE A 264 -15.38 -11.58 -3.67
C ILE A 264 -15.74 -11.54 -5.16
N TYR A 265 -16.30 -10.43 -5.58
CA TYR A 265 -16.74 -10.20 -6.97
C TYR A 265 -15.63 -9.46 -7.72
N LEU A 266 -15.01 -10.13 -8.68
CA LEU A 266 -13.90 -9.62 -9.49
C LEU A 266 -14.39 -9.10 -10.84
N GLY A 267 -13.58 -8.27 -11.50
CA GLY A 267 -13.85 -7.75 -12.83
C GLY A 267 -15.03 -6.77 -12.90
N VAL A 268 -15.46 -6.20 -11.76
CA VAL A 268 -16.59 -5.26 -11.74
C VAL A 268 -16.11 -3.86 -12.10
N THR A 269 -16.17 -3.54 -13.38
CA THR A 269 -15.76 -2.25 -13.94
C THR A 269 -16.91 -1.24 -13.94
N SER A 270 -16.60 0.03 -14.20
CA SER A 270 -17.59 1.14 -14.30
C SER A 270 -18.54 1.24 -13.10
N ALA A 271 -18.06 0.84 -11.93
CA ALA A 271 -18.88 0.81 -10.72
C ALA A 271 -19.38 2.21 -10.33
N VAL A 272 -20.68 2.30 -10.03
CA VAL A 272 -21.36 3.50 -9.55
C VAL A 272 -22.20 3.12 -8.34
N LEU A 273 -22.02 3.85 -7.25
CA LEU A 273 -22.81 3.72 -6.04
C LEU A 273 -24.00 4.70 -6.08
N ARG A 274 -25.13 4.28 -5.55
CA ARG A 274 -26.33 5.12 -5.41
C ARG A 274 -26.99 4.88 -4.07
N PRO A 275 -27.49 5.93 -3.38
CA PRO A 275 -28.34 5.74 -2.23
C PRO A 275 -29.64 5.01 -2.66
N GLU A 276 -30.06 4.02 -1.87
CA GLU A 276 -31.33 3.28 -2.08
C GLU A 276 -32.22 3.39 -0.84
N GLY A 277 -33.39 3.98 -0.99
CA GLY A 277 -34.28 4.21 0.13
C GLY A 277 -33.68 5.17 1.19
N LYS A 278 -33.95 4.90 2.46
CA LYS A 278 -33.55 5.79 3.57
C LYS A 278 -32.14 5.52 4.08
N ASP A 279 -31.71 4.27 4.10
CA ASP A 279 -30.44 3.86 4.73
C ASP A 279 -29.69 2.78 3.93
N GLY A 280 -30.09 2.53 2.67
CA GLY A 280 -29.50 1.50 1.80
C GLY A 280 -28.63 2.07 0.69
N TRP A 281 -27.91 1.15 0.05
CA TRP A 281 -27.02 1.43 -1.07
C TRP A 281 -27.21 0.40 -2.19
N GLU A 282 -27.17 0.87 -3.42
CA GLU A 282 -27.09 0.05 -4.60
C GLU A 282 -25.79 0.35 -5.35
N LEU A 283 -24.93 -0.67 -5.50
CA LEU A 283 -23.74 -0.63 -6.33
C LEU A 283 -24.05 -1.30 -7.66
N ARG A 284 -23.90 -0.57 -8.76
CA ARG A 284 -24.04 -1.07 -10.13
C ARG A 284 -22.69 -1.05 -10.82
N GLY A 285 -22.42 -2.03 -11.66
CA GLY A 285 -21.23 -2.10 -12.49
C GLY A 285 -21.43 -3.07 -13.64
N VAL A 286 -20.36 -3.30 -14.40
CA VAL A 286 -20.32 -4.25 -15.50
C VAL A 286 -19.24 -5.29 -15.20
N VAL A 287 -19.58 -6.57 -15.26
CA VAL A 287 -18.58 -7.65 -15.11
C VAL A 287 -17.88 -7.82 -16.45
N THR A 288 -16.57 -7.61 -16.46
CA THR A 288 -15.72 -7.84 -17.63
C THR A 288 -15.03 -9.18 -17.46
N THR A 289 -15.34 -10.15 -18.33
CA THR A 289 -14.64 -11.44 -18.36
C THR A 289 -13.31 -11.31 -19.10
N THR A 290 -12.38 -12.24 -18.86
CA THR A 290 -11.07 -12.24 -19.54
C THR A 290 -11.21 -12.43 -21.06
N GLU A 291 -12.29 -13.03 -21.53
CA GLU A 291 -12.61 -13.20 -22.95
C GLU A 291 -13.03 -11.85 -23.58
N ASP A 292 -13.82 -11.04 -22.87
CA ASP A 292 -14.24 -9.71 -23.35
C ASP A 292 -13.04 -8.75 -23.43
N ALA A 293 -12.07 -8.85 -22.53
CA ALA A 293 -10.88 -8.00 -22.53
C ALA A 293 -9.92 -8.29 -23.71
N MET A 294 -9.96 -9.50 -24.29
CA MET A 294 -9.17 -9.84 -25.48
C MET A 294 -9.83 -9.39 -26.79
N LEU A 295 -11.15 -9.22 -26.82
CA LEU A 295 -11.88 -8.75 -28.01
C LEU A 295 -11.72 -7.25 -28.25
N ASP A 296 -11.63 -6.45 -27.19
CA ASP A 296 -11.54 -4.97 -27.27
C ASP A 296 -10.21 -4.47 -27.90
N VAL A 297 -9.16 -5.28 -27.92
CA VAL A 297 -7.86 -4.94 -28.53
C VAL A 297 -7.83 -5.28 -30.03
N SER A 298 -8.69 -6.16 -30.51
CA SER A 298 -8.72 -6.58 -31.92
C SER A 298 -9.72 -5.77 -32.78
N GLU A 299 -10.71 -5.11 -32.19
CA GLU A 299 -11.77 -4.37 -32.90
C GLU A 299 -11.42 -2.90 -33.24
N LEU A 300 -10.26 -2.37 -32.81
CA LEU A 300 -9.81 -1.04 -33.19
C LEU A 300 -9.33 -0.89 -34.65
N SER A 301 -9.39 -1.96 -35.45
CA SER A 301 -8.84 -1.96 -36.82
C SER A 301 -9.84 -2.10 -37.96
N THR A 302 -11.15 -2.32 -37.73
CA THR A 302 -12.11 -2.37 -38.83
C THR A 302 -13.47 -1.80 -38.46
N ALA A 303 -13.68 -0.54 -38.78
CA ALA A 303 -15.00 0.09 -38.77
C ALA A 303 -15.68 -0.19 -40.12
N CYS A 304 -16.86 -0.80 -40.07
CA CYS A 304 -18.04 -0.63 -40.93
C CYS A 304 -18.87 -1.92 -40.93
N ASP A 305 -19.96 -1.94 -40.14
CA ASP A 305 -21.21 -2.57 -40.52
C ASP A 305 -22.31 -2.28 -39.48
N GLU A 306 -23.47 -1.79 -40.00
CA GLU A 306 -24.58 -1.23 -39.26
C GLU A 306 -25.58 -2.28 -38.66
N HIS A 307 -25.20 -3.53 -38.44
CA HIS A 307 -26.09 -4.56 -37.87
C HIS A 307 -25.73 -5.11 -36.50
N LEU A 308 -24.91 -4.39 -35.72
CA LEU A 308 -24.36 -4.83 -34.42
C LEU A 308 -25.11 -4.29 -33.18
N SER A 309 -26.29 -3.60 -33.34
CA SER A 309 -26.95 -2.96 -32.20
C SER A 309 -27.60 -3.94 -31.22
N ASP A 310 -28.27 -4.97 -31.72
CA ASP A 310 -29.10 -5.84 -30.86
C ASP A 310 -28.31 -6.90 -30.11
N GLU A 311 -27.21 -7.41 -30.69
CA GLU A 311 -26.33 -8.35 -29.98
C GLU A 311 -25.45 -7.66 -28.92
N LYS A 312 -24.99 -6.41 -29.18
CA LYS A 312 -24.26 -5.61 -28.17
C LYS A 312 -25.16 -5.20 -27.01
N GLU A 313 -26.41 -4.81 -27.25
CA GLU A 313 -27.37 -4.54 -26.18
C GLU A 313 -27.72 -5.78 -25.36
N MET A 314 -27.84 -6.96 -26.02
CA MET A 314 -28.12 -8.23 -25.35
C MET A 314 -26.91 -8.78 -24.58
N GLN A 315 -25.69 -8.53 -25.04
CA GLN A 315 -24.45 -8.90 -24.36
C GLN A 315 -24.14 -7.98 -23.19
N THR A 316 -24.39 -6.67 -23.35
CA THR A 316 -24.28 -5.66 -22.29
C THR A 316 -25.29 -5.94 -21.15
N ALA A 317 -26.47 -6.47 -21.46
CA ALA A 317 -27.45 -6.83 -20.45
C ALA A 317 -27.08 -8.08 -19.63
N LYS A 318 -26.31 -9.00 -20.19
CA LYS A 318 -25.84 -10.23 -19.50
C LYS A 318 -24.72 -9.96 -18.48
N ASN A 319 -23.99 -8.88 -18.63
CA ASN A 319 -22.82 -8.53 -17.82
C ASN A 319 -23.12 -7.51 -16.71
N ASN A 320 -24.36 -7.11 -16.52
CA ASN A 320 -24.74 -6.16 -15.49
C ASN A 320 -24.60 -6.77 -14.09
N PHE A 321 -23.84 -6.08 -13.24
CA PHE A 321 -23.67 -6.39 -11.82
C PHE A 321 -24.49 -5.45 -10.96
N VAL A 322 -25.23 -5.98 -10.00
CA VAL A 322 -25.97 -5.22 -9.00
C VAL A 322 -25.75 -5.82 -7.62
N CYS A 323 -25.31 -5.00 -6.68
CA CYS A 323 -25.14 -5.40 -5.30
C CYS A 323 -25.75 -4.37 -4.35
N ARG A 324 -26.59 -4.80 -3.42
CA ARG A 324 -27.24 -3.94 -2.42
C ARG A 324 -26.62 -4.15 -1.05
N ALA A 325 -26.54 -3.08 -0.27
CA ALA A 325 -25.98 -3.13 1.08
C ALA A 325 -26.62 -2.08 2.00
N GLN A 326 -26.57 -2.33 3.32
CA GLN A 326 -26.90 -1.33 4.33
C GLN A 326 -25.75 -0.35 4.56
N ARG A 327 -24.50 -0.82 4.45
CA ARG A 327 -23.29 -0.03 4.62
C ARG A 327 -22.33 -0.27 3.48
N VAL A 328 -21.61 0.80 3.08
CA VAL A 328 -20.54 0.71 2.09
C VAL A 328 -19.25 1.27 2.65
N ILE A 329 -18.16 0.53 2.46
CA ILE A 329 -16.81 0.96 2.78
C ILE A 329 -16.03 0.98 1.46
N THR A 330 -15.64 2.17 0.98
CA THR A 330 -14.77 2.27 -0.19
C THR A 330 -13.32 2.41 0.22
N THR A 331 -12.46 1.59 -0.38
CA THR A 331 -11.01 1.65 -0.24
C THR A 331 -10.32 2.02 -1.55
N CYS A 332 -11.11 2.51 -2.49
CA CYS A 332 -10.67 2.95 -3.81
C CYS A 332 -9.70 4.15 -3.72
N PRO A 333 -8.79 4.29 -4.68
CA PRO A 333 -7.94 5.48 -4.77
C PRO A 333 -8.77 6.73 -5.08
N ALA A 334 -8.23 7.90 -4.67
CA ALA A 334 -8.92 9.18 -4.76
C ALA A 334 -9.47 9.49 -6.17
N TYR A 335 -8.71 9.18 -7.21
CA TYR A 335 -9.08 9.45 -8.60
C TYR A 335 -10.25 8.59 -9.12
N ALA A 336 -10.61 7.51 -8.43
CA ALA A 336 -11.76 6.66 -8.79
C ALA A 336 -13.07 7.12 -8.13
N LEU A 337 -12.98 7.91 -7.06
CA LEU A 337 -14.16 8.30 -6.28
C LEU A 337 -15.16 9.19 -7.03
N PRO A 338 -14.78 10.12 -7.93
CA PRO A 338 -15.74 10.91 -8.68
C PRO A 338 -16.71 10.08 -9.53
N GLN A 339 -16.25 8.99 -10.11
CA GLN A 339 -17.10 8.06 -10.85
C GLN A 339 -17.96 7.22 -9.89
N LEU A 340 -17.34 6.65 -8.87
CA LEU A 340 -18.02 5.77 -7.92
C LEU A 340 -19.12 6.51 -7.14
N LEU A 341 -18.86 7.74 -6.72
CA LEU A 341 -19.71 8.55 -5.86
C LEU A 341 -20.36 9.73 -6.61
N SER A 342 -20.82 9.51 -7.84
CA SER A 342 -21.36 10.56 -8.71
C SER A 342 -22.58 11.31 -8.14
N PHE A 343 -23.21 10.81 -7.07
CA PHE A 343 -24.29 11.46 -6.33
C PHE A 343 -23.81 12.52 -5.32
N VAL A 344 -22.51 12.52 -4.99
CA VAL A 344 -21.90 13.49 -4.06
C VAL A 344 -21.63 14.81 -4.79
N GLU A 345 -21.72 15.92 -4.06
CA GLU A 345 -21.44 17.25 -4.59
C GLU A 345 -20.04 17.33 -5.23
N SER A 346 -19.96 17.86 -6.44
CA SER A 346 -18.73 17.90 -7.25
C SER A 346 -17.60 18.67 -6.59
N SER A 347 -17.89 19.69 -5.77
CA SER A 347 -16.88 20.44 -5.00
C SER A 347 -16.15 19.55 -4.01
N LEU A 348 -16.86 18.73 -3.22
CA LEU A 348 -16.29 17.80 -2.26
C LEU A 348 -15.48 16.69 -2.96
N LEU A 349 -16.02 16.15 -4.07
CA LEU A 349 -15.30 15.14 -4.86
C LEU A 349 -14.02 15.70 -5.48
N LYS A 350 -14.02 16.97 -5.91
CA LYS A 350 -12.83 17.65 -6.42
C LYS A 350 -11.76 17.69 -5.34
N ASP A 351 -12.08 18.12 -4.12
CA ASP A 351 -11.13 18.21 -3.03
C ASP A 351 -10.54 16.84 -2.66
N VAL A 352 -11.37 15.79 -2.64
CA VAL A 352 -10.88 14.43 -2.41
C VAL A 352 -9.98 13.95 -3.55
N SER A 353 -10.32 14.23 -4.80
CA SER A 353 -9.59 13.76 -5.98
C SER A 353 -8.30 14.51 -6.27
N THR A 354 -8.01 15.63 -5.58
CA THR A 354 -6.73 16.38 -5.71
C THR A 354 -5.52 15.64 -5.13
N LEU A 355 -5.70 14.48 -4.50
CA LEU A 355 -4.59 13.69 -3.98
C LEU A 355 -3.61 13.32 -5.09
N THR A 356 -2.40 13.84 -4.98
CA THR A 356 -1.30 13.51 -5.88
C THR A 356 -0.74 12.12 -5.55
N TYR A 357 -0.42 11.35 -6.58
CA TYR A 357 0.26 10.07 -6.46
C TYR A 357 1.64 10.15 -7.14
N ALA A 358 2.69 9.78 -6.43
CA ALA A 358 4.02 9.67 -7.02
C ALA A 358 4.05 8.48 -7.98
N PRO A 359 4.54 8.67 -9.22
CA PRO A 359 4.80 7.55 -10.12
C PRO A 359 6.07 6.82 -9.71
N VAL A 360 6.10 5.50 -9.87
CA VAL A 360 7.26 4.66 -9.52
C VAL A 360 7.48 3.62 -10.61
N VAL A 361 8.73 3.45 -11.00
CA VAL A 361 9.19 2.28 -11.73
C VAL A 361 9.96 1.39 -10.76
N GLN A 362 9.52 0.15 -10.62
CA GLN A 362 10.21 -0.88 -9.87
C GLN A 362 10.79 -1.90 -10.83
N VAL A 363 12.07 -2.24 -10.65
CA VAL A 363 12.74 -3.22 -11.48
C VAL A 363 13.28 -4.35 -10.60
N ALA A 364 12.80 -5.56 -10.82
CA ALA A 364 13.37 -6.77 -10.22
C ALA A 364 14.52 -7.25 -11.10
N VAL A 365 15.72 -7.38 -10.49
CA VAL A 365 16.92 -7.87 -11.17
C VAL A 365 17.49 -9.04 -10.40
N GLY A 366 17.53 -10.20 -11.04
CA GLY A 366 18.02 -11.45 -10.46
C GLY A 366 19.30 -11.96 -11.13
N PHE A 367 20.22 -12.42 -10.32
CA PHE A 367 21.46 -13.10 -10.74
C PHE A 367 21.52 -14.47 -10.06
N LYS A 368 21.73 -15.53 -10.82
CA LYS A 368 21.90 -16.88 -10.27
C LYS A 368 23.22 -17.08 -9.53
N ASP A 369 24.24 -16.35 -9.93
CA ASP A 369 25.54 -16.31 -9.28
C ASP A 369 26.09 -14.89 -9.27
N VAL A 370 26.45 -14.37 -8.09
CA VAL A 370 27.09 -13.06 -7.92
C VAL A 370 28.58 -13.18 -7.64
N GLN A 371 29.20 -14.31 -8.01
CA GLN A 371 30.64 -14.55 -7.92
C GLN A 371 31.20 -14.33 -6.51
N GLY A 372 30.51 -14.92 -5.51
CA GLY A 372 30.92 -14.87 -4.10
C GLY A 372 30.72 -13.52 -3.40
N ARG A 373 30.06 -12.54 -4.05
CA ARG A 373 29.73 -11.26 -3.41
C ARG A 373 28.61 -11.43 -2.40
N SER A 374 28.67 -10.66 -1.32
CA SER A 374 27.66 -10.67 -0.26
C SER A 374 27.03 -9.27 -0.09
N PHE A 375 25.70 -9.22 0.02
CA PHE A 375 24.92 -7.99 0.19
C PHE A 375 24.14 -8.04 1.51
N GLN A 376 24.86 -8.06 2.64
CA GLN A 376 24.27 -8.21 3.98
C GLN A 376 23.66 -6.90 4.48
N ALA A 377 22.56 -6.49 3.85
CA ALA A 377 21.77 -5.32 4.23
C ALA A 377 20.31 -5.51 3.82
N PHE A 378 19.45 -4.70 4.39
CA PHE A 378 18.07 -4.54 3.95
C PHE A 378 18.01 -3.90 2.53
N GLY A 379 18.91 -2.96 2.31
CA GLY A 379 19.00 -2.20 1.09
C GLY A 379 19.71 -0.87 1.30
N GLY A 380 19.76 -0.07 0.24
CA GLY A 380 20.39 1.25 0.23
C GLY A 380 19.47 2.33 -0.30
N LEU A 381 19.41 3.47 0.39
CA LEU A 381 18.71 4.68 -0.02
C LEU A 381 19.68 5.65 -0.70
N VAL A 382 19.17 6.41 -1.64
CA VAL A 382 19.96 7.33 -2.45
C VAL A 382 19.47 8.77 -2.25
N PRO A 383 20.31 9.67 -1.70
CA PRO A 383 19.98 11.09 -1.63
C PRO A 383 19.71 11.69 -3.02
N SER A 384 18.71 12.55 -3.14
CA SER A 384 18.40 13.24 -4.40
C SER A 384 19.59 14.05 -4.95
N THR A 385 20.45 14.53 -4.04
CA THR A 385 21.66 15.30 -4.36
C THR A 385 22.82 14.44 -4.86
N ALA A 386 22.69 13.11 -4.88
CA ALA A 386 23.76 12.21 -5.29
C ALA A 386 23.93 12.10 -6.83
N GLY A 387 23.01 12.68 -7.60
CA GLY A 387 23.03 12.63 -9.07
C GLY A 387 22.87 11.22 -9.65
N ARG A 388 22.27 10.29 -8.88
CA ARG A 388 21.96 8.94 -9.34
C ARG A 388 20.56 8.90 -9.94
N LYS A 389 20.29 7.88 -10.76
CA LYS A 389 18.99 7.71 -11.44
C LYS A 389 18.00 6.83 -10.66
N VAL A 390 18.45 6.24 -9.56
CA VAL A 390 17.65 5.39 -8.68
C VAL A 390 17.44 6.08 -7.33
N MET A 391 16.26 5.84 -6.73
CA MET A 391 15.91 6.34 -5.40
C MET A 391 16.38 5.40 -4.29
N GLY A 392 16.50 4.12 -4.60
CA GLY A 392 16.96 3.09 -3.67
C GLY A 392 16.99 1.71 -4.30
N ILE A 393 17.67 0.81 -3.61
CA ILE A 393 17.80 -0.60 -3.98
C ILE A 393 17.50 -1.43 -2.74
N LEU A 394 16.49 -2.31 -2.78
CA LEU A 394 16.27 -3.33 -1.76
C LEU A 394 16.97 -4.62 -2.13
N PHE A 395 17.32 -5.42 -1.12
CA PHE A 395 17.97 -6.72 -1.26
C PHE A 395 17.09 -7.86 -0.73
N PRO A 396 15.99 -8.24 -1.44
CA PRO A 396 15.03 -9.23 -0.94
C PRO A 396 15.67 -10.57 -0.59
N SER A 397 16.64 -11.04 -1.40
CA SER A 397 17.35 -12.30 -1.16
C SER A 397 18.27 -12.27 0.06
N SER A 398 18.74 -11.09 0.50
CA SER A 398 19.45 -10.92 1.75
C SER A 398 18.52 -10.97 2.95
N CYS A 399 17.33 -10.40 2.80
CA CYS A 399 16.33 -10.31 3.87
C CYS A 399 15.64 -11.64 4.13
N PHE A 400 15.30 -12.39 3.07
CA PHE A 400 14.43 -13.56 3.16
C PHE A 400 15.01 -14.73 2.37
N SER A 401 14.73 -15.95 2.86
CA SER A 401 15.04 -17.19 2.14
C SER A 401 14.19 -17.32 0.87
N HIS A 402 14.65 -18.15 -0.04
CA HIS A 402 13.90 -18.55 -1.26
C HIS A 402 13.48 -17.39 -2.17
N ARG A 403 14.25 -16.26 -2.13
CA ARG A 403 14.04 -15.13 -3.06
C ARG A 403 14.97 -15.20 -4.28
N ALA A 404 16.09 -15.91 -4.17
CA ALA A 404 17.05 -16.21 -5.22
C ALA A 404 17.69 -17.57 -4.96
N PRO A 405 18.31 -18.22 -5.96
CA PRO A 405 19.05 -19.44 -5.79
C PRO A 405 20.27 -19.23 -4.88
N GLU A 406 20.84 -20.32 -4.37
CA GLU A 406 22.07 -20.28 -3.56
C GLU A 406 23.24 -19.72 -4.38
N GLY A 407 24.01 -18.81 -3.81
CA GLY A 407 25.06 -18.06 -4.52
C GLY A 407 24.56 -16.91 -5.39
N GLY A 408 23.26 -16.78 -5.56
CA GLY A 408 22.63 -15.73 -6.33
C GLY A 408 22.17 -14.52 -5.50
N ALA A 409 21.60 -13.53 -6.18
CA ALA A 409 21.01 -12.35 -5.56
C ALA A 409 19.79 -11.86 -6.34
N LEU A 410 18.85 -11.28 -5.59
CA LEU A 410 17.70 -10.55 -6.11
C LEU A 410 17.72 -9.13 -5.59
N PHE A 411 17.58 -8.17 -6.49
CA PHE A 411 17.50 -6.74 -6.20
C PHE A 411 16.14 -6.20 -6.65
N SER A 412 15.52 -5.33 -5.83
CA SER A 412 14.41 -4.49 -6.25
C SER A 412 14.90 -3.04 -6.33
N VAL A 413 14.95 -2.49 -7.53
CA VAL A 413 15.47 -1.14 -7.82
C VAL A 413 14.30 -0.21 -8.06
N PHE A 414 14.34 0.98 -7.46
CA PHE A 414 13.25 1.96 -7.55
C PHE A 414 13.72 3.23 -8.24
N MET A 415 12.96 3.67 -9.24
CA MET A 415 13.20 4.88 -10.05
C MET A 415 11.94 5.74 -10.10
N GLY A 416 12.07 6.99 -10.52
CA GLY A 416 10.93 7.89 -10.73
C GLY A 416 10.67 8.80 -9.53
N GLY A 417 9.50 8.66 -8.92
CA GLY A 417 9.01 9.57 -7.89
C GLY A 417 8.53 10.91 -8.45
N VAL A 418 8.09 11.81 -7.58
CA VAL A 418 7.58 13.14 -7.99
C VAL A 418 8.63 14.03 -8.64
N ARG A 419 9.92 13.72 -8.43
CA ARG A 419 11.03 14.50 -8.99
C ARG A 419 11.44 14.07 -10.40
N HIS A 420 11.15 12.83 -10.77
CA HIS A 420 11.54 12.22 -12.05
C HIS A 420 10.40 11.38 -12.64
N PRO A 421 9.19 11.97 -12.81
CA PRO A 421 8.02 11.25 -13.29
C PRO A 421 8.19 10.65 -14.70
N GLU A 422 9.11 11.21 -15.48
CA GLU A 422 9.41 10.79 -16.85
C GLU A 422 9.86 9.34 -16.99
N TRP A 423 10.35 8.72 -15.93
CA TRP A 423 10.80 7.32 -15.98
C TRP A 423 9.67 6.32 -16.23
N VAL A 424 8.42 6.67 -15.90
CA VAL A 424 7.27 5.76 -16.16
C VAL A 424 7.03 5.58 -17.66
N GLU A 425 7.36 6.62 -18.45
CA GLU A 425 7.19 6.61 -19.92
C GLU A 425 8.47 6.19 -20.67
N ALA A 426 9.58 5.96 -19.95
CA ALA A 426 10.83 5.53 -20.57
C ALA A 426 10.73 4.11 -21.14
N SER A 427 11.50 3.81 -22.19
CA SER A 427 11.52 2.47 -22.78
C SER A 427 12.14 1.42 -21.84
N ASP A 428 11.82 0.17 -22.06
CA ASP A 428 12.35 -0.96 -21.27
C ASP A 428 13.87 -1.06 -21.39
N GLU A 429 14.41 -0.77 -22.58
CA GLU A 429 15.83 -0.77 -22.83
C GLU A 429 16.53 0.31 -22.03
N ALA A 430 15.99 1.56 -22.03
CA ALA A 430 16.58 2.68 -21.30
C ALA A 430 16.55 2.46 -19.78
N ILE A 431 15.46 1.89 -19.27
CA ILE A 431 15.32 1.52 -17.84
C ILE A 431 16.32 0.43 -17.49
N THR A 432 16.39 -0.65 -18.29
CA THR A 432 17.28 -1.79 -18.06
C THR A 432 18.75 -1.36 -18.06
N GLU A 433 19.19 -0.63 -19.10
CA GLU A 433 20.56 -0.13 -19.19
C GLU A 433 20.93 0.74 -17.98
N THR A 434 20.02 1.66 -17.61
CA THR A 434 20.22 2.54 -16.46
C THR A 434 20.35 1.75 -15.18
N VAL A 435 19.43 0.82 -14.91
CA VAL A 435 19.43 0.01 -13.69
C VAL A 435 20.69 -0.84 -13.58
N LEU A 436 21.10 -1.50 -14.66
CA LEU A 436 22.32 -2.31 -14.66
C LEU A 436 23.57 -1.46 -14.43
N SER A 437 23.66 -0.29 -15.05
CA SER A 437 24.75 0.68 -14.83
C SER A 437 24.81 1.16 -13.38
N GLU A 438 23.65 1.42 -12.74
CA GLU A 438 23.58 1.81 -11.34
C GLU A 438 23.98 0.67 -10.40
N LEU A 439 23.52 -0.55 -10.64
CA LEU A 439 23.92 -1.74 -9.86
C LEU A 439 25.44 -1.99 -9.96
N GLN A 440 26.01 -1.91 -11.18
CA GLN A 440 27.45 -2.02 -11.38
C GLN A 440 28.23 -0.95 -10.61
N THR A 441 27.77 0.31 -10.70
CA THR A 441 28.45 1.44 -10.05
C THR A 441 28.32 1.40 -8.53
N MET A 442 27.13 1.07 -8.03
CA MET A 442 26.82 1.22 -6.60
C MET A 442 27.14 -0.04 -5.79
N LEU A 443 26.97 -1.22 -6.38
CA LEU A 443 27.21 -2.52 -5.72
C LEU A 443 28.52 -3.18 -6.17
N GLY A 444 29.24 -2.59 -7.14
CA GLY A 444 30.50 -3.14 -7.65
C GLY A 444 30.29 -4.44 -8.44
N LEU A 445 29.14 -4.64 -9.05
CA LEU A 445 28.93 -5.80 -9.91
C LEU A 445 29.83 -5.71 -11.15
N PRO A 446 30.38 -6.84 -11.63
CA PRO A 446 31.17 -6.86 -12.86
C PRO A 446 30.37 -6.37 -14.06
N ARG A 447 31.02 -5.67 -14.98
CA ARG A 447 30.33 -5.15 -16.18
C ARG A 447 29.91 -6.23 -17.16
N ASP A 448 30.59 -7.36 -17.14
CA ASP A 448 30.32 -8.56 -17.94
C ASP A 448 29.27 -9.49 -17.30
N LEU A 449 28.92 -9.27 -16.05
CA LEU A 449 27.89 -10.05 -15.36
C LEU A 449 26.51 -9.67 -15.91
N GLN A 450 25.87 -10.64 -16.59
CA GLN A 450 24.53 -10.49 -17.12
C GLN A 450 23.48 -10.96 -16.11
N PRO A 451 22.34 -10.27 -15.97
CA PRO A 451 21.25 -10.73 -15.14
C PRO A 451 20.53 -11.94 -15.79
N ASP A 452 20.11 -12.88 -14.98
CA ASP A 452 19.24 -14.00 -15.39
C ASP A 452 17.77 -13.60 -15.40
N LEU A 453 17.42 -12.53 -14.67
CA LEU A 453 16.06 -11.99 -14.57
C LEU A 453 16.09 -10.47 -14.61
N VAL A 454 15.25 -9.87 -15.46
CA VAL A 454 14.89 -8.45 -15.42
C VAL A 454 13.39 -8.35 -15.64
N ARG A 455 12.68 -7.72 -14.70
CA ARG A 455 11.24 -7.43 -14.83
C ARG A 455 10.96 -6.01 -14.40
N ILE A 456 10.27 -5.27 -15.26
CA ILE A 456 9.96 -3.85 -15.08
C ILE A 456 8.49 -3.70 -14.78
N PHE A 457 8.19 -3.00 -13.68
CA PHE A 457 6.83 -2.70 -13.24
C PHE A 457 6.64 -1.18 -13.19
N ARG A 458 5.67 -0.68 -13.94
CA ARG A 458 5.32 0.73 -14.02
C ARG A 458 4.08 1.01 -13.20
N HIS A 459 4.20 1.92 -12.26
CA HIS A 459 3.10 2.35 -11.40
C HIS A 459 2.90 3.87 -11.57
N PRO A 460 2.09 4.32 -12.54
CA PRO A 460 1.88 5.75 -12.78
C PRO A 460 1.29 6.50 -11.60
N ARG A 461 0.58 5.78 -10.72
CA ARG A 461 -0.08 6.31 -9.51
C ARG A 461 0.19 5.39 -8.33
N ALA A 462 1.46 5.36 -7.86
CA ALA A 462 1.91 4.40 -6.85
C ALA A 462 1.63 4.88 -5.42
N ILE A 463 2.22 6.00 -5.01
CA ILE A 463 2.28 6.39 -3.59
C ILE A 463 1.60 7.74 -3.37
N PRO A 464 0.54 7.81 -2.55
CA PRO A 464 -0.16 9.06 -2.27
C PRO A 464 0.74 10.04 -1.53
N GLN A 465 0.66 11.32 -1.90
CA GLN A 465 1.45 12.41 -1.35
C GLN A 465 0.59 13.27 -0.42
N TYR A 466 0.93 13.28 0.86
CA TYR A 466 0.19 14.06 1.87
C TYR A 466 0.77 15.48 1.96
N GLU A 467 0.43 16.28 0.95
CA GLU A 467 0.80 17.69 0.80
C GLU A 467 -0.22 18.61 1.49
N ALA A 468 -0.10 19.93 1.29
CA ALA A 468 -0.98 20.94 1.91
C ALA A 468 -2.47 20.72 1.60
N SER A 469 -2.81 20.25 0.39
CA SER A 469 -4.19 19.89 -0.02
C SER A 469 -4.83 18.78 0.85
N SER A 470 -4.09 18.19 1.77
CA SER A 470 -4.63 17.20 2.71
C SER A 470 -5.63 17.80 3.69
N VAL A 471 -5.56 19.11 3.95
CA VAL A 471 -6.51 19.81 4.84
C VAL A 471 -7.90 19.77 4.25
N GLU A 472 -8.04 20.27 3.02
CA GLU A 472 -9.30 20.34 2.29
C GLU A 472 -9.84 18.93 2.03
N ARG A 473 -8.96 18.02 1.62
CA ARG A 473 -9.33 16.61 1.39
C ARG A 473 -9.93 15.95 2.63
N PHE A 474 -9.31 16.12 3.80
CA PHE A 474 -9.82 15.50 5.03
C PHE A 474 -11.13 16.16 5.49
N ALA A 475 -11.29 17.47 5.29
CA ALA A 475 -12.54 18.16 5.55
C ALA A 475 -13.66 17.66 4.60
N ALA A 476 -13.35 17.48 3.32
CA ALA A 476 -14.29 16.94 2.33
C ALA A 476 -14.73 15.50 2.66
N ILE A 477 -13.77 14.63 3.04
CA ILE A 477 -14.07 13.26 3.49
C ILE A 477 -15.02 13.30 4.70
N ALA A 478 -14.73 14.14 5.69
CA ALA A 478 -15.56 14.26 6.90
C ALA A 478 -16.96 14.78 6.55
N ALA A 479 -17.09 15.76 5.65
CA ALA A 479 -18.37 16.29 5.18
C ALA A 479 -19.19 15.22 4.45
N ILE A 480 -18.59 14.46 3.54
CA ILE A 480 -19.26 13.36 2.84
C ILE A 480 -19.77 12.30 3.83
N GLN A 481 -18.93 11.86 4.77
CA GLN A 481 -19.34 10.86 5.77
C GLN A 481 -20.38 11.37 6.76
N SER A 482 -20.42 12.67 7.02
CA SER A 482 -21.47 13.31 7.84
C SER A 482 -22.81 13.33 7.10
N GLN A 483 -22.80 13.56 5.79
CA GLN A 483 -24.03 13.52 4.95
C GLN A 483 -24.53 12.08 4.76
N TYR A 484 -23.62 11.11 4.71
CA TYR A 484 -23.90 9.70 4.45
C TYR A 484 -23.25 8.82 5.52
N PRO A 485 -23.86 8.70 6.72
CA PRO A 485 -23.23 8.00 7.86
C PRO A 485 -22.95 6.50 7.65
N THR A 486 -23.66 5.89 6.69
CA THR A 486 -23.45 4.48 6.31
C THR A 486 -22.43 4.28 5.18
N LEU A 487 -21.81 5.39 4.70
CA LEU A 487 -20.71 5.38 3.74
C LEU A 487 -19.39 5.73 4.45
N THR A 488 -18.39 4.86 4.31
CA THR A 488 -17.04 5.10 4.84
C THR A 488 -16.02 5.22 3.71
N LEU A 489 -15.24 6.31 3.69
CA LEU A 489 -14.14 6.53 2.76
C LEU A 489 -12.83 6.16 3.47
N ALA A 490 -12.24 5.03 3.10
CA ALA A 490 -11.03 4.47 3.67
C ALA A 490 -9.92 4.31 2.60
N GLY A 491 -8.94 3.48 2.87
CA GLY A 491 -7.81 3.27 1.97
C GLY A 491 -6.72 4.33 2.14
N ASN A 492 -5.93 4.54 1.11
CA ASN A 492 -4.75 5.42 1.15
C ASN A 492 -5.07 6.92 1.05
N LEU A 493 -6.33 7.29 1.18
CA LEU A 493 -6.76 8.69 1.23
C LEU A 493 -6.21 9.42 2.46
N ARG A 494 -5.98 8.68 3.54
CA ARG A 494 -5.54 9.16 4.87
C ARG A 494 -4.85 8.04 5.66
N ASP A 495 -4.31 8.38 6.84
CA ASP A 495 -3.81 7.46 7.88
C ASP A 495 -2.55 6.68 7.49
N GLY A 496 -1.72 7.23 6.61
CA GLY A 496 -0.43 6.66 6.22
C GLY A 496 -0.44 5.88 4.91
N ILE A 497 0.74 5.51 4.45
CA ILE A 497 0.95 4.86 3.15
C ILE A 497 1.45 3.42 3.28
N GLY A 498 2.02 3.07 4.43
CA GLY A 498 2.61 1.76 4.65
C GLY A 498 1.58 0.66 4.83
N MET A 499 1.92 -0.58 4.49
CA MET A 499 1.03 -1.73 4.67
C MET A 499 0.54 -1.88 6.12
N SER A 500 1.42 -1.66 7.10
CA SER A 500 1.04 -1.70 8.52
C SER A 500 0.03 -0.61 8.89
N ASP A 501 0.10 0.58 8.27
CA ASP A 501 -0.89 1.63 8.47
C ASP A 501 -2.24 1.24 7.84
N ARG A 502 -2.20 0.56 6.68
CA ARG A 502 -3.40 0.05 6.00
C ARG A 502 -4.10 -1.03 6.81
N ILE A 503 -3.33 -1.97 7.38
CA ILE A 503 -3.86 -3.02 8.28
C ILE A 503 -4.47 -2.38 9.53
N LYS A 504 -3.74 -1.44 10.17
CA LYS A 504 -4.27 -0.72 11.34
C LYS A 504 -5.58 0.00 11.05
N GLN A 505 -5.65 0.74 9.93
CA GLN A 505 -6.89 1.44 9.53
C GLN A 505 -8.03 0.44 9.36
N ALA A 506 -7.79 -0.65 8.63
CA ALA A 506 -8.80 -1.67 8.34
C ALA A 506 -9.34 -2.36 9.61
N CYS A 507 -8.49 -2.65 10.59
CA CYS A 507 -8.92 -3.23 11.87
C CYS A 507 -9.77 -2.27 12.71
N GLY A 508 -9.73 -0.97 12.45
CA GLY A 508 -10.51 0.06 13.13
C GLY A 508 -11.85 0.40 12.47
N LEU A 509 -12.16 -0.20 11.31
CA LEU A 509 -13.41 0.01 10.56
C LEU A 509 -14.47 -1.03 10.95
#